data_27a4cbb03c51fb0a1b77403a6696fe8f
#
_entry.id   27a4cbb03c51fb0a1b77403a6696fe8f
#
_cell.length_a   1.000
_cell.length_b   1.000
_cell.length_c   1.000
_cell.angle_alpha   90.00
_cell.angle_beta   90.00
_cell.angle_gamma   90.00
#
_symmetry.space_group_name_H-M   'P 1'
#
loop_
_entity.id
_entity.type
_entity.pdbx_description
1 polymer ?
#
loop_
_entity_poly.entity_id
_entity_poly.type
_entity_poly.pdbx_seq_one_letter_code
_entity_poly.pdbx_strand_id
1 'polypeptide(L)'
;MNDTKQQPLLIVEDSDEDFAALTRIITKISTSNPIYRCEDGEEALDFLYREGLYADKTAPRPSLIVLDLNLPGTDGREVLTALKKDRDLQTIPVVILSTSSNPKDINACYRQGVSGYIIKPMDTQRLNKLVENFLSYWFEAVELPSSTIIS
;
A
#
# COMPACT_ATOMS: atom_id res chain seq x y z
N MET A 1 -16.48 -1.56 -23.64
CA MET A 1 -16.42 -1.55 -22.91
C MET A 1 -15.46 -1.49 -22.17
N ASN A 2 -15.18 -1.11 -21.67
CA ASN A 2 -14.24 -0.91 -21.02
C ASN A 2 -14.31 -1.06 -19.76
N ASP A 3 -14.24 -1.84 -19.32
CA ASP A 3 -14.20 -2.07 -18.08
C ASP A 3 -13.11 -1.54 -17.43
N THR A 4 -13.03 -0.38 -17.14
CA THR A 4 -12.09 0.12 -16.27
C THR A 4 -12.38 -0.44 -14.94
N LYS A 5 -11.82 -1.51 -14.60
CA LYS A 5 -11.86 -1.95 -13.28
C LYS A 5 -11.17 -0.96 -12.45
N GLN A 6 -11.79 -0.49 -11.45
CA GLN A 6 -11.16 0.34 -10.48
C GLN A 6 -10.12 -0.47 -9.73
N GLN A 7 -8.96 0.09 -9.55
CA GLN A 7 -7.88 -0.56 -8.82
C GLN A 7 -7.56 0.31 -7.62
N PRO A 8 -8.21 0.06 -6.47
CA PRO A 8 -8.00 0.89 -5.30
C PRO A 8 -6.60 0.74 -4.73
N LEU A 9 -6.05 1.87 -4.30
CA LEU A 9 -4.74 1.90 -3.68
C LEU A 9 -4.93 2.23 -2.21
N LEU A 10 -4.41 1.39 -1.33
CA LEU A 10 -4.42 1.66 0.09
C LEU A 10 -3.05 2.16 0.51
N ILE A 11 -3.01 3.33 1.15
CA ILE A 11 -1.78 3.88 1.67
C ILE A 11 -1.88 3.89 3.19
N VAL A 12 -0.97 3.19 3.86
CA VAL A 12 -0.92 3.17 5.31
C VAL A 12 0.23 4.06 5.75
N GLU A 13 -0.10 5.26 6.19
CA GLU A 13 0.87 6.31 6.45
C GLU A 13 0.34 7.26 7.50
N ASP A 14 1.06 7.44 8.60
CA ASP A 14 0.62 8.32 9.68
C ASP A 14 1.02 9.79 9.48
N SER A 15 1.97 10.07 8.61
CA SER A 15 2.39 11.44 8.36
C SER A 15 1.47 12.12 7.34
N ASP A 16 0.81 13.18 7.75
CA ASP A 16 -0.06 13.92 6.85
C ASP A 16 0.73 14.53 5.69
N GLU A 17 1.96 14.98 5.96
CA GLU A 17 2.79 15.54 4.92
C GLU A 17 3.19 14.51 3.87
N ASP A 18 3.58 13.33 4.32
CA ASP A 18 3.97 12.28 3.39
C ASP A 18 2.77 11.79 2.58
N PHE A 19 1.62 11.65 3.23
CA PHE A 19 0.42 11.23 2.53
C PHE A 19 0.02 12.28 1.47
N ALA A 20 0.08 13.56 1.82
CA ALA A 20 -0.25 14.63 0.88
C ALA A 20 0.71 14.63 -0.31
N ALA A 21 2.00 14.40 -0.06
CA ALA A 21 2.97 14.33 -1.14
C ALA A 21 2.68 13.16 -2.08
N LEU A 22 2.36 11.99 -1.51
CA LEU A 22 2.04 10.82 -2.30
C LEU A 22 0.80 11.04 -3.15
N THR A 23 -0.27 11.57 -2.55
CA THR A 23 -1.52 11.76 -3.29
C THR A 23 -1.36 12.78 -4.40
N ARG A 24 -0.56 13.81 -4.19
CA ARG A 24 -0.32 14.80 -5.22
C ARG A 24 0.35 14.19 -6.44
N ILE A 25 1.32 13.31 -6.22
CA ILE A 25 2.01 12.63 -7.31
C ILE A 25 1.07 11.64 -8.01
N ILE A 26 0.33 10.88 -7.22
CA ILE A 26 -0.55 9.86 -7.75
C ILE A 26 -1.64 10.47 -8.63
N THR A 27 -2.24 11.57 -8.18
CA THR A 27 -3.31 12.20 -8.95
C THR A 27 -2.82 12.80 -10.25
N LYS A 28 -1.53 13.13 -10.34
CA LYS A 28 -0.98 13.61 -11.59
C LYS A 28 -0.83 12.49 -12.60
N ILE A 29 -0.55 11.29 -12.14
CA ILE A 29 -0.29 10.16 -13.02
C ILE A 29 -1.54 9.39 -13.35
N SER A 30 -2.39 9.21 -12.35
CA SER A 30 -3.58 8.39 -12.54
C SER A 30 -4.74 8.97 -11.75
N THR A 31 -5.74 9.45 -12.45
CA THR A 31 -6.92 10.02 -11.80
C THR A 31 -8.00 8.96 -11.57
N SER A 32 -7.80 7.76 -12.12
CA SER A 32 -8.83 6.74 -12.05
C SER A 32 -8.67 5.75 -10.91
N ASN A 33 -7.56 5.82 -10.18
CA ASN A 33 -7.34 4.88 -9.08
C ASN A 33 -7.80 5.51 -7.78
N PRO A 34 -8.83 4.96 -7.13
CA PRO A 34 -9.25 5.50 -5.83
C PRO A 34 -8.16 5.30 -4.79
N ILE A 35 -7.92 6.31 -3.98
CA ILE A 35 -6.90 6.27 -2.95
C ILE A 35 -7.59 6.24 -1.60
N TYR A 36 -7.20 5.29 -0.77
CA TYR A 36 -7.71 5.17 0.59
C TYR A 36 -6.54 5.28 1.55
N ARG A 37 -6.77 5.85 2.70
CA ARG A 37 -5.72 6.05 3.69
C ARG A 37 -6.09 5.42 5.01
N CYS A 38 -5.12 4.76 5.65
CA CYS A 38 -5.20 4.38 7.05
C CYS A 38 -3.99 5.01 7.73
N GLU A 39 -4.18 5.49 8.96
CA GLU A 39 -3.15 6.25 9.64
C GLU A 39 -2.33 5.43 10.63
N ASP A 40 -2.78 4.25 10.95
CA ASP A 40 -2.03 3.35 11.82
C ASP A 40 -2.31 1.91 11.45
N GLY A 41 -1.60 0.99 12.09
CA GLY A 41 -1.69 -0.42 11.74
C GLY A 41 -3.02 -1.05 12.11
N GLU A 42 -3.62 -0.61 13.22
CA GLU A 42 -4.90 -1.16 13.64
C GLU A 42 -5.99 -0.77 12.65
N GLU A 43 -5.98 0.49 12.23
CA GLU A 43 -6.94 0.95 11.24
C GLU A 43 -6.76 0.19 9.93
N ALA A 44 -5.51 -0.08 9.54
CA ALA A 44 -5.23 -0.83 8.32
C ALA A 44 -5.81 -2.23 8.39
N LEU A 45 -5.66 -2.91 9.51
CA LEU A 45 -6.20 -4.25 9.67
C LEU A 45 -7.73 -4.22 9.65
N ASP A 46 -8.33 -3.23 10.31
CA ASP A 46 -9.78 -3.08 10.29
C ASP A 46 -10.28 -2.86 8.86
N PHE A 47 -9.58 -2.03 8.11
CA PHE A 47 -9.93 -1.76 6.71
C PHE A 47 -9.87 -3.05 5.89
N LEU A 48 -8.79 -3.80 6.05
CA LEU A 48 -8.56 -5.00 5.24
C LEU A 48 -9.51 -6.13 5.60
N TYR A 49 -9.83 -6.26 6.87
CA TYR A 49 -10.76 -7.31 7.33
C TYR A 49 -12.21 -6.83 7.36
N ARG A 50 -12.45 -5.56 7.07
CA ARG A 50 -13.78 -4.95 7.11
C ARG A 50 -14.41 -5.10 8.50
N GLU A 51 -13.63 -4.68 9.50
CA GLU A 51 -14.05 -4.70 10.88
C GLU A 51 -14.05 -3.30 11.46
N GLY A 52 -14.49 -3.14 12.69
CA GLY A 52 -14.48 -1.84 13.37
C GLY A 52 -15.25 -0.79 12.58
N LEU A 53 -14.58 0.32 12.29
CA LEU A 53 -15.20 1.39 11.54
C LEU A 53 -15.55 0.99 10.11
N TYR A 54 -14.96 -0.08 9.61
CA TYR A 54 -15.17 -0.54 8.24
C TYR A 54 -16.10 -1.75 8.18
N ALA A 55 -16.82 -2.02 9.26
CA ALA A 55 -17.68 -3.20 9.32
C ALA A 55 -18.88 -3.11 8.38
N ASP A 56 -19.25 -1.91 7.93
CA ASP A 56 -20.35 -1.75 7.02
C ASP A 56 -20.01 -2.17 5.60
N LYS A 57 -18.78 -2.61 5.39
CA LYS A 57 -18.34 -3.15 4.12
C LYS A 57 -18.23 -2.16 2.98
N THR A 58 -18.06 -0.91 3.30
CA THR A 58 -17.86 0.09 2.26
C THR A 58 -16.41 0.14 1.81
N ALA A 59 -15.49 -0.43 2.59
CA ALA A 59 -14.09 -0.43 2.22
C ALA A 59 -13.84 -1.47 1.11
N PRO A 60 -13.23 -1.07 0.00
CA PRO A 60 -12.95 -2.03 -1.05
C PRO A 60 -11.70 -2.85 -0.74
N ARG A 61 -11.54 -3.97 -1.42
CA ARG A 61 -10.30 -4.71 -1.35
C ARG A 61 -9.26 -3.96 -2.16
N PRO A 62 -8.11 -3.60 -1.58
CA PRO A 62 -7.09 -2.89 -2.34
C PRO A 62 -6.46 -3.77 -3.40
N SER A 63 -6.06 -3.14 -4.51
CA SER A 63 -5.29 -3.83 -5.54
C SER A 63 -3.80 -3.72 -5.24
N LEU A 64 -3.41 -2.72 -4.48
CA LEU A 64 -2.01 -2.47 -4.13
C LEU A 64 -1.98 -1.77 -2.78
N ILE A 65 -1.03 -2.13 -1.92
CA ILE A 65 -0.86 -1.51 -0.62
C ILE A 65 0.51 -0.88 -0.54
N VAL A 66 0.56 0.40 -0.16
CA VAL A 66 1.81 1.08 0.19
C VAL A 66 1.83 1.18 1.71
N LEU A 67 2.82 0.60 2.34
CA LEU A 67 2.84 0.42 3.78
C LEU A 67 4.10 1.00 4.40
N ASP A 68 3.92 1.92 5.34
CA ASP A 68 5.03 2.39 6.15
C ASP A 68 5.25 1.38 7.28
N LEU A 69 6.49 1.16 7.65
CA LEU A 69 6.81 0.25 8.75
C LEU A 69 6.64 0.89 10.10
N ASN A 70 7.01 2.18 10.20
CA ASN A 70 7.01 2.84 11.50
C ASN A 70 5.68 3.55 11.78
N LEU A 71 4.72 2.79 12.20
CA LEU A 71 3.38 3.30 12.49
C LEU A 71 3.12 3.32 13.99
N PRO A 72 2.25 4.21 14.46
CA PRO A 72 1.89 4.18 15.87
C PRO A 72 1.01 2.96 16.17
N GLY A 73 1.09 2.48 17.38
CA GLY A 73 0.31 1.31 17.81
C GLY A 73 0.78 0.05 17.12
N THR A 74 -0.09 -0.58 16.35
CA THR A 74 0.26 -1.77 15.60
C THR A 74 1.24 -1.39 14.50
N ASP A 75 2.42 -1.96 14.57
CA ASP A 75 3.52 -1.64 13.67
C ASP A 75 3.22 -2.15 12.25
N GLY A 76 3.80 -1.52 11.25
CA GLY A 76 3.64 -1.96 9.87
C GLY A 76 4.12 -3.37 9.64
N ARG A 77 5.12 -3.83 10.39
CA ARG A 77 5.60 -5.21 10.30
C ARG A 77 4.53 -6.20 10.73
N GLU A 78 3.73 -5.83 11.73
CA GLU A 78 2.63 -6.67 12.18
C GLU A 78 1.51 -6.71 11.14
N VAL A 79 1.25 -5.59 10.47
CA VAL A 79 0.26 -5.55 9.39
C VAL A 79 0.72 -6.47 8.26
N LEU A 80 2.00 -6.41 7.90
CA LEU A 80 2.55 -7.25 6.84
C LEU A 80 2.43 -8.73 7.19
N THR A 81 2.75 -9.09 8.43
CA THR A 81 2.64 -10.48 8.87
C THR A 81 1.19 -10.97 8.76
N ALA A 82 0.23 -10.15 9.19
CA ALA A 82 -1.17 -10.52 9.12
C ALA A 82 -1.62 -10.71 7.67
N LEU A 83 -1.20 -9.81 6.78
CA LEU A 83 -1.53 -9.92 5.36
C LEU A 83 -1.01 -11.20 4.75
N LYS A 84 0.22 -11.56 5.08
CA LYS A 84 0.86 -12.71 4.43
C LYS A 84 0.38 -14.03 4.98
N LYS A 85 -0.30 -14.02 6.12
CA LYS A 85 -0.90 -15.24 6.67
C LYS A 85 -2.33 -15.45 6.20
N ASP A 86 -2.96 -14.44 5.65
CA ASP A 86 -4.36 -14.54 5.24
C ASP A 86 -4.43 -15.05 3.81
N ARG A 87 -5.22 -16.07 3.58
CA ARG A 87 -5.31 -16.71 2.26
C ARG A 87 -5.81 -15.76 1.20
N ASP A 88 -6.75 -14.90 1.54
CA ASP A 88 -7.32 -13.99 0.57
C ASP A 88 -6.47 -12.74 0.37
N LEU A 89 -5.85 -12.25 1.43
CA LEU A 89 -5.14 -10.99 1.37
C LEU A 89 -3.69 -11.14 0.94
N GLN A 90 -3.13 -12.33 1.05
CA GLN A 90 -1.71 -12.53 0.76
C GLN A 90 -1.33 -12.25 -0.69
N THR A 91 -2.30 -12.28 -1.60
CA THR A 91 -2.02 -12.03 -3.01
C THR A 91 -1.97 -10.55 -3.36
N ILE A 92 -2.39 -9.67 -2.45
CA ILE A 92 -2.32 -8.24 -2.72
C ILE A 92 -0.85 -7.82 -2.65
N PRO A 93 -0.31 -7.20 -3.71
CA PRO A 93 1.06 -6.72 -3.65
C PRO A 93 1.22 -5.65 -2.58
N VAL A 94 2.31 -5.72 -1.84
CA VAL A 94 2.64 -4.76 -0.79
C VAL A 94 4.00 -4.16 -1.12
N VAL A 95 4.06 -2.84 -1.16
CA VAL A 95 5.31 -2.13 -1.33
C VAL A 95 5.56 -1.33 -0.05
N ILE A 96 6.72 -1.52 0.54
CA ILE A 96 7.10 -0.79 1.75
C ILE A 96 7.65 0.56 1.35
N LEU A 97 7.27 1.61 2.07
CA LEU A 97 7.82 2.93 1.89
C LEU A 97 8.22 3.41 3.29
N SER A 98 9.50 3.39 3.59
CA SER A 98 10.00 3.61 4.94
C SER A 98 11.30 4.39 4.93
N THR A 99 11.55 5.14 6.01
CA THR A 99 12.83 5.83 6.16
C THR A 99 13.96 4.87 6.57
N SER A 100 13.63 3.65 6.98
CA SER A 100 14.64 2.71 7.39
C SER A 100 15.45 2.17 6.22
N SER A 101 16.77 2.31 6.29
CA SER A 101 17.68 1.69 5.33
C SER A 101 18.41 0.50 5.94
N ASN A 102 17.97 0.05 7.10
CA ASN A 102 18.62 -1.06 7.81
C ASN A 102 18.42 -2.36 7.02
N PRO A 103 19.52 -3.04 6.66
CA PRO A 103 19.38 -4.29 5.90
C PRO A 103 18.54 -5.34 6.59
N LYS A 104 18.49 -5.34 7.94
CA LYS A 104 17.65 -6.29 8.65
C LYS A 104 16.18 -6.06 8.36
N ASP A 105 15.76 -4.80 8.33
CA ASP A 105 14.36 -4.47 8.02
C ASP A 105 14.03 -4.83 6.57
N ILE A 106 14.93 -4.49 5.65
CA ILE A 106 14.71 -4.75 4.25
C ILE A 106 14.62 -6.25 3.99
N ASN A 107 15.57 -7.01 4.52
CA ASN A 107 15.58 -8.45 4.30
C ASN A 107 14.40 -9.15 4.94
N ALA A 108 13.98 -8.70 6.13
CA ALA A 108 12.83 -9.28 6.79
C ALA A 108 11.55 -9.07 5.98
N CYS A 109 11.40 -7.88 5.39
CA CYS A 109 10.24 -7.61 4.56
C CYS A 109 10.23 -8.48 3.31
N TYR A 110 11.37 -8.64 2.65
CA TYR A 110 11.42 -9.49 1.46
C TYR A 110 11.19 -10.96 1.80
N ARG A 111 11.63 -11.41 2.97
CA ARG A 111 11.34 -12.79 3.39
C ARG A 111 9.85 -13.00 3.59
N GLN A 112 9.13 -11.96 3.96
CA GLN A 112 7.70 -12.07 4.10
C GLN A 112 6.96 -11.90 2.77
N GLY A 113 7.68 -11.61 1.70
CA GLY A 113 7.07 -11.59 0.38
C GLY A 113 6.58 -10.24 -0.10
N VAL A 114 7.18 -9.14 0.38
CA VAL A 114 6.80 -7.84 -0.18
C VAL A 114 7.26 -7.75 -1.64
N SER A 115 6.55 -6.96 -2.40
CA SER A 115 6.85 -6.77 -3.81
C SER A 115 7.93 -5.74 -4.06
N GLY A 116 8.22 -4.91 -3.09
CA GLY A 116 9.29 -3.94 -3.20
C GLY A 116 9.47 -3.16 -1.92
N TYR A 117 10.62 -2.53 -1.77
CA TYR A 117 10.94 -1.74 -0.59
C TYR A 117 11.57 -0.44 -1.08
N ILE A 118 10.94 0.66 -0.77
CA ILE A 118 11.43 1.98 -1.16
C ILE A 118 11.86 2.70 0.09
N ILE A 119 13.11 3.19 0.11
CA ILE A 119 13.60 3.99 1.21
C ILE A 119 13.17 5.42 0.94
N LYS A 120 12.43 6.02 1.89
CA LYS A 120 11.97 7.40 1.74
C LYS A 120 13.18 8.33 1.76
N PRO A 121 13.42 9.09 0.69
CA PRO A 121 14.51 10.06 0.72
C PRO A 121 14.06 11.32 1.44
N MET A 122 15.03 12.09 1.95
CA MET A 122 14.70 13.36 2.56
C MET A 122 14.45 14.44 1.51
N ASP A 123 14.98 14.25 0.32
CA ASP A 123 14.83 15.19 -0.77
C ASP A 123 13.47 14.97 -1.44
N THR A 124 12.64 16.00 -1.45
CA THR A 124 11.29 15.92 -2.01
C THR A 124 11.30 15.60 -3.49
N GLN A 125 12.24 16.15 -4.25
CA GLN A 125 12.31 15.89 -5.68
C GLN A 125 12.65 14.44 -5.95
N ARG A 126 13.52 13.85 -5.14
CA ARG A 126 13.88 12.46 -5.29
C ARG A 126 12.70 11.56 -4.92
N LEU A 127 11.96 11.94 -3.89
CA LEU A 127 10.75 11.20 -3.51
C LEU A 127 9.75 11.22 -4.66
N ASN A 128 9.54 12.38 -5.28
CA ASN A 128 8.62 12.49 -6.40
C ASN A 128 9.03 11.54 -7.52
N LYS A 129 10.32 11.50 -7.84
CA LYS A 129 10.80 10.65 -8.93
C LYS A 129 10.60 9.17 -8.61
N LEU A 130 10.90 8.77 -7.38
CA LEU A 130 10.74 7.38 -6.98
C LEU A 130 9.26 6.97 -7.03
N VAL A 131 8.37 7.85 -6.58
CA VAL A 131 6.94 7.53 -6.58
C VAL A 131 6.40 7.48 -8.00
N GLU A 132 6.84 8.38 -8.87
CA GLU A 132 6.45 8.34 -10.27
C GLU A 132 6.84 7.01 -10.92
N ASN A 133 8.09 6.58 -10.69
CA ASN A 133 8.57 5.31 -11.24
C ASN A 133 7.77 4.14 -10.71
N PHE A 134 7.49 4.15 -9.41
CA PHE A 134 6.73 3.12 -8.75
C PHE A 134 5.31 3.01 -9.31
N LEU A 135 4.65 4.15 -9.51
CA LEU A 135 3.29 4.15 -10.00
C LEU A 135 3.20 3.73 -11.46
N SER A 136 4.17 4.15 -12.27
CA SER A 136 4.22 3.70 -13.65
C SER A 136 4.34 2.19 -13.72
N TYR A 137 5.19 1.62 -12.88
CA TYR A 137 5.36 0.18 -12.86
C TYR A 137 4.07 -0.52 -12.48
N TRP A 138 3.45 -0.10 -11.38
CA TRP A 138 2.32 -0.84 -10.83
C TRP A 138 0.99 -0.59 -11.53
N PHE A 139 0.80 0.58 -12.13
CA PHE A 139 -0.47 0.89 -12.77
C PHE A 139 -0.42 0.92 -14.28
N GLU A 140 0.77 0.95 -14.86
CA GLU A 140 0.90 0.97 -16.31
C GLU A 140 1.58 -0.25 -16.89
N ALA A 141 2.54 -0.81 -16.17
CA ALA A 141 3.35 -1.90 -16.72
C ALA A 141 2.87 -3.29 -16.35
N VAL A 142 2.44 -3.49 -15.11
CA VAL A 142 2.10 -4.85 -14.65
C VAL A 142 0.61 -5.06 -14.54
N GLU A 143 0.20 -6.32 -14.60
CA GLU A 143 -1.16 -6.71 -14.33
C GLU A 143 -1.28 -7.00 -12.85
N LEU A 144 -2.22 -6.38 -12.17
CA LEU A 144 -2.44 -6.62 -10.75
C LEU A 144 -3.37 -7.82 -10.56
N PRO A 145 -3.23 -8.54 -9.45
CA PRO A 145 -4.12 -9.68 -9.19
C PRO A 145 -5.57 -9.23 -9.07
N SER A 146 -6.46 -10.08 -9.53
CA SER A 146 -7.88 -9.81 -9.44
C SER A 146 -8.39 -10.16 -8.05
N SER A 147 -9.31 -9.38 -7.55
CA SER A 147 -9.96 -9.69 -6.29
C SER A 147 -11.01 -10.78 -6.47
N THR A 148 -11.33 -11.11 -7.70
CA THR A 148 -12.34 -12.09 -7.92
C THR A 148 -11.73 -13.44 -7.88
N ILE A 149 -12.07 -14.20 -6.91
CA ILE A 149 -11.58 -15.48 -6.85
C ILE A 149 -12.61 -16.33 -7.34
N ILE A 150 -12.38 -16.89 -8.46
CA ILE A 150 -13.27 -17.77 -8.87
C ILE A 150 -12.74 -19.03 -8.65
N SER A 151 -13.05 -19.59 -7.75
CA SER A 151 -12.56 -20.90 -7.56
C SER A 151 -13.36 -21.89 -8.22
#